data_bf92192d97229dae715b763a6b1eb7e6
#
_entry.id   bf92192d97229dae715b763a6b1eb7e6
#
_cell.length_a   1.000
_cell.length_b   1.000
_cell.length_c   1.000
_cell.angle_alpha   90.00
_cell.angle_beta   90.00
_cell.angle_gamma   90.00
#
_symmetry.space_group_name_H-M   'P 1'
#
loop_
_entity.id
_entity.type
_entity.pdbx_description
1 polymer ?
#
loop_
_entity_poly.entity_id
_entity_poly.type
_entity_poly.pdbx_seq_one_letter_code
_entity_poly.pdbx_strand_id
1 'polypeptide(L)'
;MRTVYICSPYRAKTEEQLKQHIEYAKELTREALLRGDAPVTVHLYMTQCLTEEIPQEREIGLVAGQHIIEKCDAVIVGYRFGISEGMSQEMRIAKARGIKIQYHS
;
A
#
# COMPACT_ATOMS: atom_id res chain seq x y z
N MET A 1 -11.99 15.13 6.42
CA MET A 1 -10.68 14.47 6.21
C MET A 1 -10.89 13.15 5.47
N ARG A 2 -10.13 12.93 4.40
CA ARG A 2 -10.18 11.67 3.66
C ARG A 2 -9.28 10.62 4.30
N THR A 3 -9.72 9.37 4.31
CA THR A 3 -8.86 8.24 4.63
C THR A 3 -8.35 7.66 3.31
N VAL A 4 -7.04 7.58 3.13
CA VAL A 4 -6.45 7.09 1.88
C VAL A 4 -5.55 5.88 2.13
N TYR A 5 -5.64 4.91 1.25
CA TYR A 5 -4.78 3.72 1.28
C TYR A 5 -3.57 3.97 0.41
N ILE A 6 -2.39 3.75 0.96
CA ILE A 6 -1.15 3.90 0.19
C ILE A 6 -0.80 2.56 -0.46
N CYS A 7 -0.91 2.52 -1.78
CA CYS A 7 -0.61 1.35 -2.60
C CYS A 7 0.75 1.55 -3.25
N SER A 8 1.75 0.84 -2.77
CA SER A 8 3.14 0.95 -3.24
C SER A 8 3.83 -0.40 -3.15
N PRO A 9 4.97 -0.61 -3.85
CA PRO A 9 5.64 -1.89 -3.80
C PRO A 9 6.33 -2.12 -2.45
N TYR A 10 6.40 -3.39 -2.04
CA TYR A 10 7.14 -3.78 -0.83
C TYR A 10 8.18 -4.84 -1.16
N ARG A 11 7.78 -5.94 -1.81
CA ARG A 11 8.70 -7.03 -2.12
C ARG A 11 9.87 -6.53 -2.97
N ALA A 12 11.05 -7.05 -2.68
CA ALA A 12 12.28 -6.64 -3.32
C ALA A 12 13.21 -7.84 -3.48
N LYS A 13 14.08 -7.78 -4.47
CA LYS A 13 15.08 -8.83 -4.74
C LYS A 13 16.36 -8.61 -3.93
N THR A 14 16.60 -7.40 -3.46
CA THR A 14 17.80 -7.03 -2.70
C THR A 14 17.40 -6.18 -1.50
N GLU A 15 18.30 -6.11 -0.51
CA GLU A 15 18.11 -5.23 0.66
C GLU A 15 18.06 -3.77 0.25
N GLU A 16 18.86 -3.37 -0.72
CA GLU A 16 18.89 -2.00 -1.23
C GLU A 16 17.54 -1.63 -1.85
N GLN A 17 16.98 -2.53 -2.65
CA GLN A 17 15.68 -2.32 -3.27
C GLN A 17 14.57 -2.23 -2.23
N LEU A 18 14.61 -3.10 -1.21
CA LEU A 18 13.63 -3.07 -0.11
C LEU A 18 13.70 -1.74 0.62
N LYS A 19 14.90 -1.24 0.88
CA LYS A 19 15.10 0.06 1.53
C LYS A 19 14.48 1.18 0.70
N GLN A 20 14.67 1.15 -0.61
CA GLN A 20 14.07 2.13 -1.52
C GLN A 20 12.54 2.09 -1.46
N HIS A 21 11.96 0.88 -1.43
CA HIS A 21 10.51 0.72 -1.33
C HIS A 21 9.95 1.28 -0.02
N ILE A 22 10.64 1.02 1.09
CA ILE A 22 10.24 1.53 2.40
C ILE A 22 10.31 3.06 2.43
N GLU A 23 11.39 3.64 1.93
CA GLU A 23 11.55 5.09 1.89
C GLU A 23 10.49 5.75 1.01
N TYR A 24 10.15 5.12 -0.11
CA TYR A 24 9.10 5.61 -0.99
C TYR A 24 7.72 5.57 -0.31
N ALA A 25 7.41 4.47 0.38
CA ALA A 25 6.16 4.36 1.14
C ALA A 25 6.05 5.46 2.20
N LYS A 26 7.16 5.76 2.88
CA LYS A 26 7.21 6.85 3.87
C LYS A 26 6.97 8.22 3.22
N GLU A 27 7.58 8.44 2.06
CA GLU A 27 7.42 9.69 1.30
C GLU A 27 5.95 9.91 0.92
N LEU A 28 5.29 8.88 0.38
CA LEU A 28 3.88 8.95 0.01
C LEU A 28 2.99 9.21 1.22
N THR A 29 3.31 8.55 2.34
CA THR A 29 2.59 8.74 3.60
C THR A 29 2.74 10.16 4.11
N ARG A 30 3.96 10.68 4.09
CA ARG A 30 4.23 12.06 4.52
C ARG A 30 3.44 13.06 3.66
N GLU A 31 3.48 12.89 2.35
CA GLU A 31 2.77 13.79 1.44
C GLU A 31 1.27 13.77 1.67
N ALA A 32 0.70 12.58 1.92
CA ALA A 32 -0.72 12.46 2.23
C ALA A 32 -1.07 13.22 3.51
N LEU A 33 -0.25 13.07 4.55
CA LEU A 33 -0.44 13.78 5.82
C LEU A 33 -0.37 15.29 5.62
N LEU A 34 0.60 15.76 4.85
CA LEU A 34 0.76 17.20 4.60
C LEU A 34 -0.38 17.79 3.77
N ARG A 35 -1.06 16.99 2.95
CA ARG A 35 -2.26 17.41 2.22
C ARG A 35 -3.50 17.46 3.10
N GLY A 36 -3.44 16.92 4.31
CA GLY A 36 -4.60 16.82 5.20
C GLY A 36 -5.39 15.54 5.07
N ASP A 37 -4.83 14.51 4.42
CA ASP A 37 -5.42 13.17 4.37
C ASP A 37 -4.98 12.35 5.58
N ALA A 38 -5.73 11.29 5.89
CA ALA A 38 -5.35 10.30 6.90
C ALA A 38 -4.90 9.02 6.16
N PRO A 39 -3.58 8.81 5.99
CA PRO A 39 -3.08 7.67 5.23
C PRO A 39 -3.02 6.39 6.04
N VAL A 40 -3.27 5.26 5.36
CA VAL A 40 -3.02 3.93 5.90
C VAL A 40 -1.97 3.29 4.99
N THR A 41 -0.79 3.04 5.54
CA THR A 41 0.35 2.46 4.80
C THR A 41 0.69 1.12 5.44
N VAL A 42 0.02 0.06 4.98
CA VAL A 42 0.12 -1.27 5.61
C VAL A 42 1.55 -1.83 5.58
N HIS A 43 2.32 -1.52 4.54
CA HIS A 43 3.71 -1.99 4.44
C HIS A 43 4.63 -1.42 5.51
N LEU A 44 4.24 -0.36 6.20
CA LEU A 44 5.04 0.23 7.26
C LEU A 44 4.78 -0.37 8.63
N TYR A 45 3.67 -1.15 8.80
CA TYR A 45 3.40 -1.76 10.10
C TYR A 45 3.10 -3.26 10.03
N MET A 46 2.34 -3.75 9.05
CA MET A 46 2.03 -5.18 8.95
C MET A 46 3.29 -6.03 8.80
N THR A 47 4.28 -5.52 8.08
CA THR A 47 5.56 -6.19 7.87
C THR A 47 6.40 -6.29 9.14
N GLN A 48 6.08 -5.50 10.15
CA GLN A 48 6.71 -5.57 11.47
C GLN A 48 6.08 -6.64 12.36
N CYS A 49 4.88 -7.09 11.99
CA CYS A 49 4.06 -8.01 12.80
C CYS A 49 3.91 -9.38 12.17
N LEU A 50 3.90 -9.45 10.84
CA LEU A 50 3.70 -10.69 10.09
C LEU A 50 4.97 -11.05 9.32
N THR A 51 5.19 -12.36 9.16
CA THR A 51 6.33 -12.87 8.39
C THR A 51 5.87 -13.17 6.97
N GLU A 52 6.33 -12.37 6.02
CA GLU A 52 5.92 -12.42 4.60
C GLU A 52 6.17 -13.80 3.97
N GLU A 53 7.22 -14.51 4.38
CA GLU A 53 7.61 -15.80 3.83
C GLU A 53 6.71 -16.95 4.30
N ILE A 54 5.89 -16.75 5.33
CA ILE A 54 4.95 -17.75 5.83
C ILE A 54 3.62 -17.54 5.10
N PRO A 55 3.18 -18.53 4.27
CA PRO A 55 1.98 -18.35 3.42
C PRO A 55 0.72 -17.96 4.19
N GLN A 56 0.48 -18.55 5.36
CA GLN A 56 -0.69 -18.23 6.18
C GLN A 56 -0.66 -16.77 6.68
N GLU A 57 0.52 -16.28 7.09
CA GLU A 57 0.67 -14.91 7.57
C GLU A 57 0.54 -13.91 6.43
N ARG A 58 1.08 -14.24 5.26
CA ARG A 58 0.93 -13.41 4.06
C ARG A 58 -0.55 -13.28 3.70
N GLU A 59 -1.30 -14.39 3.74
CA GLU A 59 -2.73 -14.38 3.45
C GLU A 59 -3.51 -13.51 4.45
N ILE A 60 -3.18 -13.59 5.72
CA ILE A 60 -3.80 -12.75 6.76
C ILE A 60 -3.60 -11.27 6.43
N GLY A 61 -2.37 -10.90 6.07
CA GLY A 61 -2.06 -9.51 5.70
C GLY A 61 -2.82 -9.05 4.47
N LEU A 62 -2.94 -9.91 3.45
CA LEU A 62 -3.67 -9.59 2.22
C LEU A 62 -5.15 -9.36 2.49
N VAL A 63 -5.77 -10.23 3.28
CA VAL A 63 -7.19 -10.10 3.65
C VAL A 63 -7.44 -8.84 4.46
N ALA A 64 -6.58 -8.56 5.43
CA ALA A 64 -6.69 -7.34 6.25
C ALA A 64 -6.53 -6.09 5.37
N GLY A 65 -5.57 -6.10 4.43
CA GLY A 65 -5.35 -5.01 3.50
C GLY A 65 -6.57 -4.74 2.62
N GLN A 66 -7.20 -5.79 2.11
CA GLN A 66 -8.42 -5.67 1.31
C GLN A 66 -9.55 -5.03 2.11
N HIS A 67 -9.72 -5.46 3.36
CA HIS A 67 -10.74 -4.88 4.24
C HIS A 67 -10.48 -3.39 4.46
N ILE A 68 -9.23 -3.01 4.67
CA ILE A 68 -8.86 -1.61 4.88
C ILE A 68 -9.16 -0.78 3.62
N ILE A 69 -8.82 -1.28 2.43
CA ILE A 69 -9.10 -0.59 1.17
C ILE A 69 -10.60 -0.28 1.06
N GLU A 70 -11.44 -1.24 1.38
CA GLU A 70 -12.90 -1.08 1.30
C GLU A 70 -13.43 0.02 2.22
N LYS A 71 -12.69 0.39 3.25
CA LYS A 71 -13.06 1.44 4.20
C LYS A 71 -12.44 2.80 3.86
N CYS A 72 -11.59 2.86 2.86
CA CYS A 72 -10.93 4.10 2.49
C CYS A 72 -11.73 4.90 1.46
N ASP A 73 -11.51 6.22 1.45
CA ASP A 73 -12.13 7.12 0.48
C ASP A 73 -11.42 7.09 -0.87
N ALA A 74 -10.12 6.79 -0.85
CA ALA A 74 -9.31 6.75 -2.06
C ALA A 74 -8.09 5.84 -1.87
N VAL A 75 -7.51 5.44 -2.98
CA VAL A 75 -6.23 4.70 -3.01
C VAL A 75 -5.22 5.56 -3.75
N ILE A 76 -4.08 5.79 -3.12
CA ILE A 76 -2.95 6.50 -3.76
C ILE A 76 -1.98 5.44 -4.27
N VAL A 77 -1.83 5.37 -5.59
CA VAL A 77 -0.94 4.40 -6.24
C VAL A 77 0.39 5.07 -6.54
N GLY A 78 1.44 4.64 -5.85
CA GLY A 78 2.80 5.11 -6.10
C GLY A 78 3.48 4.22 -7.13
N TYR A 79 3.72 4.75 -8.32
CA TYR A 79 4.21 3.97 -9.46
C TYR A 79 5.68 4.24 -9.82
N ARG A 80 6.45 4.90 -8.96
CA ARG A 80 7.86 5.22 -9.24
C ARG A 80 8.67 3.97 -9.65
N PHE A 81 8.39 2.85 -9.04
CA PHE A 81 9.10 1.58 -9.31
C PHE A 81 8.23 0.59 -10.10
N GLY A 82 7.20 1.08 -10.80
CA GLY A 82 6.28 0.25 -11.56
C GLY A 82 5.11 -0.25 -10.72
N ILE A 83 4.29 -1.09 -11.31
CA ILE A 83 3.12 -1.68 -10.67
C ILE A 83 3.39 -3.18 -10.45
N SER A 84 3.51 -3.58 -9.18
CA SER A 84 3.72 -4.98 -8.83
C SER A 84 2.41 -5.77 -8.92
N GLU A 85 2.52 -7.11 -8.85
CA GLU A 85 1.35 -8.00 -8.82
C GLU A 85 0.43 -7.67 -7.66
N GLY A 86 1.02 -7.46 -6.46
CA GLY A 86 0.25 -7.10 -5.27
C GLY A 86 -0.47 -5.77 -5.42
N MET A 87 0.19 -4.79 -6.02
CA MET A 87 -0.40 -3.48 -6.30
C MET A 87 -1.58 -3.63 -7.28
N SER A 88 -1.42 -4.45 -8.33
CA SER A 88 -2.49 -4.70 -9.29
C SER A 88 -3.72 -5.30 -8.63
N GLN A 89 -3.54 -6.23 -7.70
CA GLN A 89 -4.64 -6.83 -6.96
C GLN A 89 -5.38 -5.79 -6.12
N GLU A 90 -4.64 -4.94 -5.43
CA GLU A 90 -5.23 -3.86 -4.62
C GLU A 90 -6.00 -2.87 -5.48
N MET A 91 -5.46 -2.53 -6.64
CA MET A 91 -6.12 -1.64 -7.59
C MET A 91 -7.42 -2.25 -8.12
N ARG A 92 -7.44 -3.56 -8.38
CA ARG A 92 -8.66 -4.26 -8.82
C ARG A 92 -9.75 -4.22 -7.75
N ILE A 93 -9.36 -4.38 -6.50
CA ILE A 93 -10.31 -4.30 -5.36
C ILE A 93 -10.91 -2.91 -5.28
N ALA A 94 -10.08 -1.87 -5.36
CA ALA A 94 -10.53 -0.49 -5.34
C ALA A 94 -11.52 -0.21 -6.48
N LYS A 95 -11.20 -0.65 -7.70
CA LYS A 95 -12.08 -0.48 -8.86
C LYS A 95 -13.41 -1.19 -8.68
N ALA A 96 -13.37 -2.44 -8.18
CA ALA A 96 -14.59 -3.22 -7.96
C ALA A 96 -15.51 -2.59 -6.92
N ARG A 97 -14.96 -1.85 -5.98
CA ARG A 97 -15.72 -1.16 -4.92
C ARG A 97 -16.05 0.30 -5.26
N GLY A 98 -15.66 0.77 -6.44
CA GLY A 98 -15.90 2.15 -6.85
C GLY A 98 -15.08 3.17 -6.07
N ILE A 99 -13.95 2.75 -5.52
CA ILE A 99 -13.06 3.63 -4.75
C ILE A 99 -12.12 4.35 -5.70
N LYS A 100 -12.00 5.66 -5.52
CA LYS A 100 -11.18 6.52 -6.37
C LYS A 100 -9.70 6.11 -6.30
N ILE A 101 -9.05 6.04 -7.45
CA ILE A 101 -7.62 5.79 -7.55
C ILE A 101 -6.92 7.06 -8.02
N GLN A 102 -5.88 7.47 -7.30
CA GLN A 102 -5.03 8.59 -7.66
C GLN A 102 -3.61 8.08 -7.82
N TYR A 103 -2.92 8.54 -8.85
CA TYR A 103 -1.57 8.09 -9.17
C TYR A 103 -0.53 9.13 -8.75
N HIS A 104 0.61 8.63 -8.26
CA HIS A 104 1.73 9.47 -7.82
C HIS A 104 3.05 8.84 -8.27
N SER A 105 3.97 9.65 -8.79
CA SER A 105 5.30 9.17 -9.21
C SER A 105 6.31 9.09 -8.02
#